data_ede2fee65be06ea3e1dfb7374132393f
#
_entry.id   ede2fee65be06ea3e1dfb7374132393f
#
_cell.length_a   1.000
_cell.length_b   1.000
_cell.length_c   1.000
_cell.angle_alpha   90.00
_cell.angle_beta   90.00
_cell.angle_gamma   90.00
#
_symmetry.space_group_name_H-M   'P 1'
#
loop_
_entity.id
_entity.type
_entity.pdbx_description
1 polymer ?
#
loop_
_entity_poly.entity_id
_entity_poly.type
_entity_poly.pdbx_seq_one_letter_code
_entity_poly.pdbx_strand_id
1 'polypeptide(L)'
;VGTDDAAAREEADRLAGLFWEKRREFQVRLYTVGEIVKLADERRAGDPPFVISDSADSPGAGATGDSNVVLKELLAHGAHRRHRCLLTIVDAPAAARAAEAGVGSEVTLRVGYTLNRNARYGAPMEITGSVRHVGEGVFRIGGGYAENTVAKMGRCAVVDIGKLSLLVTERPTFSGDPAMYRCVGLEPAEADVVLVKSANQFRAEYEKLTDRIFILDTPGISPANLAGLRFDKIRRPFYPFDDNLEWRIDS
;
A
#
# COMPACT_ATOMS: atom_id res chain seq x y z
N VAL A 1 3.02 -28.63 15.70
CA VAL A 1 3.52 -28.94 17.06
C VAL A 1 2.45 -29.73 17.77
N GLY A 2 2.78 -30.89 18.27
CA GLY A 2 1.86 -31.77 18.99
C GLY A 2 2.59 -32.51 20.11
N THR A 3 1.84 -33.17 20.97
CA THR A 3 2.36 -34.02 22.05
C THR A 3 2.71 -35.42 21.57
N ASP A 4 2.28 -35.78 20.35
CA ASP A 4 2.56 -37.03 19.65
C ASP A 4 3.26 -36.72 18.34
N ASP A 5 4.49 -37.19 18.16
CA ASP A 5 5.30 -36.88 16.96
C ASP A 5 4.72 -37.49 15.68
N ALA A 6 4.09 -38.67 15.76
CA ALA A 6 3.48 -39.30 14.59
C ALA A 6 2.25 -38.52 14.11
N ALA A 7 1.35 -38.17 15.02
CA ALA A 7 0.17 -37.36 14.72
C ALA A 7 0.55 -35.94 14.24
N ALA A 8 1.60 -35.35 14.81
CA ALA A 8 2.09 -34.03 14.39
C ALA A 8 2.67 -34.07 12.98
N ARG A 9 3.37 -35.14 12.61
CA ARG A 9 3.91 -35.35 11.26
C ARG A 9 2.80 -35.58 10.25
N GLU A 10 1.84 -36.45 10.54
CA GLU A 10 0.69 -36.73 9.68
C GLU A 10 -0.10 -35.45 9.34
N GLU A 11 -0.34 -34.60 10.36
CA GLU A 11 -1.06 -33.34 10.15
C GLU A 11 -0.20 -32.31 9.37
N ALA A 12 1.10 -32.26 9.58
CA ALA A 12 2.01 -31.41 8.81
C ALA A 12 2.01 -31.82 7.32
N ASP A 13 2.08 -33.11 7.06
CA ASP A 13 2.05 -33.67 5.70
C ASP A 13 0.71 -33.40 5.01
N ARG A 14 -0.40 -33.57 5.74
CA ARG A 14 -1.74 -33.23 5.26
C ARG A 14 -1.87 -31.76 4.89
N LEU A 15 -1.40 -30.85 5.75
CA LEU A 15 -1.41 -29.41 5.50
C LEU A 15 -0.52 -29.04 4.32
N ALA A 16 0.68 -29.60 4.23
CA ALA A 16 1.60 -29.38 3.13
C ALA A 16 0.99 -29.83 1.79
N GLY A 17 0.31 -31.00 1.76
CA GLY A 17 -0.43 -31.48 0.59
C GLY A 17 -1.53 -30.49 0.17
N LEU A 18 -2.33 -30.04 1.13
CA LEU A 18 -3.39 -29.06 0.87
C LEU A 18 -2.84 -27.74 0.33
N PHE A 19 -1.73 -27.24 0.87
CA PHE A 19 -1.05 -26.03 0.35
C PHE A 19 -0.56 -26.24 -1.07
N TRP A 20 0.02 -27.40 -1.36
CA TRP A 20 0.48 -27.72 -2.70
C TRP A 20 -0.65 -27.77 -3.73
N GLU A 21 -1.73 -28.45 -3.41
CA GLU A 21 -2.93 -28.52 -4.25
C GLU A 21 -3.48 -27.14 -4.56
N LYS A 22 -3.57 -26.28 -3.53
CA LYS A 22 -4.14 -24.93 -3.61
C LYS A 22 -3.15 -23.84 -4.03
N ARG A 23 -1.89 -24.18 -4.32
CA ARG A 23 -0.83 -23.20 -4.58
C ARG A 23 -1.17 -22.13 -5.64
N ARG A 24 -2.01 -22.47 -6.63
CA ARG A 24 -2.45 -21.54 -7.68
C ARG A 24 -3.55 -20.61 -7.22
N GLU A 25 -4.34 -21.00 -6.22
CA GLU A 25 -5.39 -20.17 -5.63
C GLU A 25 -4.82 -19.00 -4.81
N PHE A 26 -3.54 -19.09 -4.38
CA PHE A 26 -2.85 -18.00 -3.69
C PHE A 26 -2.37 -16.88 -4.62
N GLN A 27 -2.48 -17.05 -5.93
CA GLN A 27 -2.16 -15.99 -6.88
C GLN A 27 -3.33 -15.01 -6.96
N VAL A 28 -3.05 -13.77 -6.59
CA VAL A 28 -4.04 -12.68 -6.68
C VAL A 28 -3.92 -11.97 -8.02
N ARG A 29 -5.06 -11.50 -8.55
CA ARG A 29 -5.04 -10.61 -9.70
C ARG A 29 -4.38 -9.29 -9.31
N LEU A 30 -3.42 -8.86 -10.11
CA LEU A 30 -2.76 -7.57 -9.98
C LEU A 30 -3.31 -6.60 -11.00
N TYR A 31 -3.36 -5.32 -10.62
CA TYR A 31 -3.92 -4.24 -11.44
C TYR A 31 -2.88 -3.15 -11.65
N THR A 32 -2.87 -2.57 -12.83
CA THR A 32 -2.15 -1.32 -13.08
C THR A 32 -2.96 -0.13 -12.56
N VAL A 33 -2.28 0.97 -12.25
CA VAL A 33 -2.98 2.21 -11.85
C VAL A 33 -3.89 2.71 -12.98
N GLY A 34 -3.50 2.52 -14.26
CA GLY A 34 -4.32 2.88 -15.40
C GLY A 34 -5.65 2.09 -15.50
N GLU A 35 -5.64 0.80 -15.13
CA GLU A 35 -6.88 0.01 -15.02
C GLU A 35 -7.79 0.55 -13.92
N ILE A 36 -7.20 0.90 -12.76
CA ILE A 36 -7.97 1.49 -11.64
C ILE A 36 -8.62 2.81 -12.06
N VAL A 37 -7.90 3.68 -12.77
CA VAL A 37 -8.47 4.95 -13.24
C VAL A 37 -9.64 4.71 -14.19
N LYS A 38 -9.54 3.76 -15.12
CA LYS A 38 -10.66 3.38 -16.01
C LYS A 38 -11.87 2.89 -15.23
N LEU A 39 -11.66 2.02 -14.25
CA LEU A 39 -12.74 1.55 -13.38
C LEU A 39 -13.35 2.69 -12.56
N ALA A 40 -12.52 3.65 -12.10
CA ALA A 40 -13.00 4.81 -11.37
C ALA A 40 -13.83 5.75 -12.24
N ASP A 41 -13.50 5.87 -13.54
CA ASP A 41 -14.29 6.65 -14.50
C ASP A 41 -15.71 6.06 -14.73
N GLU A 42 -15.92 4.78 -14.43
CA GLU A 42 -17.21 4.09 -14.53
C GLU A 42 -18.04 4.14 -13.22
N ARG A 43 -17.46 4.68 -12.14
CA ARG A 43 -18.15 4.78 -10.84
C ARG A 43 -19.33 5.74 -10.90
N ARG A 44 -20.33 5.43 -10.06
CA ARG A 44 -21.51 6.28 -9.87
C ARG A 44 -21.41 7.04 -8.55
N ALA A 45 -22.11 8.15 -8.47
CA ALA A 45 -22.24 8.89 -7.22
C ALA A 45 -22.86 7.99 -6.13
N GLY A 46 -22.24 7.94 -4.95
CA GLY A 46 -22.64 7.09 -3.84
C GLY A 46 -22.05 5.68 -3.84
N ASP A 47 -21.31 5.28 -4.88
CA ASP A 47 -20.57 4.02 -4.85
C ASP A 47 -19.50 4.05 -3.74
N PRO A 48 -19.23 2.92 -3.06
CA PRO A 48 -18.16 2.83 -2.08
C PRO A 48 -16.79 3.05 -2.72
N PRO A 49 -15.77 3.50 -1.96
CA PRO A 49 -14.45 3.80 -2.49
C PRO A 49 -13.76 2.57 -3.07
N PHE A 50 -12.85 2.79 -4.03
CA PHE A 50 -11.84 1.81 -4.38
C PHE A 50 -10.67 1.92 -3.42
N VAL A 51 -10.32 0.82 -2.78
CA VAL A 51 -9.10 0.71 -1.97
C VAL A 51 -8.04 0.04 -2.82
N ILE A 52 -6.95 0.76 -3.08
CA ILE A 52 -5.83 0.27 -3.87
C ILE A 52 -4.63 0.03 -2.97
N SER A 53 -4.11 -1.20 -2.99
CA SER A 53 -2.99 -1.61 -2.17
C SER A 53 -1.69 -1.56 -2.97
N ASP A 54 -0.79 -0.64 -2.60
CA ASP A 54 0.62 -0.66 -2.99
C ASP A 54 1.41 -1.52 -1.98
N SER A 55 1.30 -2.83 -2.14
CA SER A 55 2.00 -3.80 -1.28
C SER A 55 3.52 -3.74 -1.47
N ALA A 56 3.98 -3.27 -2.64
CA ALA A 56 5.40 -3.19 -2.97
C ALA A 56 6.17 -2.17 -2.12
N ASP A 57 5.46 -1.19 -1.54
CA ASP A 57 6.03 -0.16 -0.68
C ASP A 57 5.37 -0.14 0.72
N SER A 58 5.12 -1.33 1.26
CA SER A 58 4.49 -1.50 2.58
C SER A 58 5.50 -1.37 3.73
N PRO A 59 5.38 -0.35 4.61
CA PRO A 59 6.22 -0.25 5.81
C PRO A 59 6.09 -1.46 6.74
N GLY A 60 4.91 -2.06 6.83
CA GLY A 60 4.67 -3.28 7.59
C GLY A 60 5.40 -4.52 7.04
N ALA A 61 5.82 -4.49 5.78
CA ALA A 61 6.64 -5.52 5.14
C ALA A 61 8.14 -5.12 5.05
N GLY A 62 8.55 -4.02 5.68
CA GLY A 62 9.93 -3.54 5.71
C GLY A 62 10.30 -2.58 4.57
N ALA A 63 9.34 -2.12 3.76
CA ALA A 63 9.58 -1.07 2.78
C ALA A 63 9.55 0.32 3.43
N THR A 64 10.00 1.31 2.69
CA THR A 64 10.17 2.68 3.20
C THR A 64 8.89 3.51 3.24
N GLY A 65 7.89 3.17 2.42
CA GLY A 65 6.66 3.95 2.29
C GLY A 65 6.82 5.24 1.47
N ASP A 66 7.97 5.43 0.82
CA ASP A 66 8.34 6.66 0.12
C ASP A 66 8.25 6.58 -1.42
N SER A 67 7.70 5.49 -1.97
CA SER A 67 7.45 5.38 -3.41
C SER A 67 6.38 6.36 -3.85
N ASN A 68 6.67 7.09 -4.94
CA ASN A 68 5.74 8.02 -5.59
C ASN A 68 5.11 7.43 -6.87
N VAL A 69 5.29 6.14 -7.16
CA VAL A 69 4.84 5.51 -8.41
C VAL A 69 3.33 5.69 -8.61
N VAL A 70 2.52 5.37 -7.60
CA VAL A 70 1.07 5.48 -7.70
C VAL A 70 0.64 6.95 -7.88
N LEU A 71 1.26 7.88 -7.17
CA LEU A 71 1.02 9.32 -7.33
C LEU A 71 1.30 9.76 -8.77
N LYS A 72 2.47 9.41 -9.29
CA LYS A 72 2.90 9.73 -10.65
C LYS A 72 1.92 9.22 -11.70
N GLU A 73 1.50 7.97 -11.59
CA GLU A 73 0.56 7.35 -12.53
C GLU A 73 -0.84 7.98 -12.46
N LEU A 74 -1.36 8.25 -11.26
CA LEU A 74 -2.66 8.93 -11.10
C LEU A 74 -2.63 10.35 -11.69
N LEU A 75 -1.53 11.08 -11.51
CA LEU A 75 -1.35 12.39 -12.12
C LEU A 75 -1.27 12.31 -13.66
N ALA A 76 -0.50 11.36 -14.18
CA ALA A 76 -0.34 11.14 -15.62
C ALA A 76 -1.67 10.77 -16.30
N HIS A 77 -2.50 9.96 -15.65
CA HIS A 77 -3.84 9.62 -16.11
C HIS A 77 -4.89 10.72 -15.84
N GLY A 78 -4.51 11.84 -15.21
CA GLY A 78 -5.41 12.96 -14.92
C GLY A 78 -6.48 12.64 -13.87
N ALA A 79 -6.30 11.60 -13.05
CA ALA A 79 -7.24 11.19 -12.01
C ALA A 79 -7.51 12.32 -10.99
N HIS A 80 -6.47 13.09 -10.64
CA HIS A 80 -6.56 14.24 -9.72
C HIS A 80 -7.53 15.34 -10.18
N ARG A 81 -7.95 15.35 -11.42
CA ARG A 81 -8.93 16.33 -11.95
C ARG A 81 -10.37 15.81 -11.86
N ARG A 82 -10.56 14.51 -11.82
CA ARG A 82 -11.86 13.84 -11.90
C ARG A 82 -12.30 13.22 -10.59
N HIS A 83 -11.38 12.55 -9.91
CA HIS A 83 -11.66 11.68 -8.77
C HIS A 83 -11.07 12.24 -7.47
N ARG A 84 -11.80 12.10 -6.38
CA ARG A 84 -11.30 12.34 -5.02
C ARG A 84 -10.37 11.19 -4.63
N CYS A 85 -9.06 11.44 -4.66
CA CYS A 85 -8.05 10.44 -4.35
C CYS A 85 -7.38 10.77 -3.02
N LEU A 86 -7.25 9.79 -2.13
CA LEU A 86 -6.45 9.89 -0.91
C LEU A 86 -5.19 9.06 -1.07
N LEU A 87 -4.03 9.70 -0.95
CA LEU A 87 -2.72 9.06 -1.03
C LEU A 87 -1.87 9.39 0.18
N THR A 88 -0.92 8.53 0.48
CA THR A 88 0.09 8.77 1.52
C THR A 88 1.50 8.51 0.99
N ILE A 89 2.46 9.28 1.47
CA ILE A 89 3.87 9.13 1.18
C ILE A 89 4.72 9.53 2.38
N VAL A 90 5.77 8.76 2.65
CA VAL A 90 6.77 9.11 3.67
C VAL A 90 7.81 10.01 3.04
N ASP A 91 7.91 11.25 3.52
CA ASP A 91 8.90 12.21 3.05
C ASP A 91 9.11 13.32 4.09
N ALA A 92 10.09 13.12 4.98
CA ALA A 92 10.35 14.06 6.07
C ALA A 92 10.71 15.49 5.59
N PRO A 93 11.59 15.68 4.57
CA PRO A 93 11.87 16.99 4.01
C PRO A 93 10.62 17.68 3.43
N ALA A 94 9.79 16.95 2.68
CA ALA A 94 8.59 17.51 2.08
C ALA A 94 7.54 17.85 3.15
N ALA A 95 7.36 17.02 4.19
CA ALA A 95 6.49 17.33 5.33
C ALA A 95 6.95 18.58 6.07
N ALA A 96 8.26 18.76 6.31
CA ALA A 96 8.83 19.94 6.92
C ALA A 96 8.56 21.19 6.07
N ARG A 97 8.83 21.10 4.76
CA ARG A 97 8.64 22.23 3.84
C ARG A 97 7.18 22.67 3.73
N ALA A 98 6.24 21.71 3.69
CA ALA A 98 4.82 22.03 3.69
C ALA A 98 4.37 22.69 5.01
N ALA A 99 4.91 22.21 6.15
CA ALA A 99 4.63 22.79 7.46
C ALA A 99 5.17 24.22 7.61
N GLU A 100 6.36 24.49 7.09
CA GLU A 100 6.96 25.84 7.08
C GLU A 100 6.12 26.81 6.24
N ALA A 101 5.57 26.36 5.12
CA ALA A 101 4.74 27.20 4.27
C ALA A 101 3.39 27.53 4.93
N GLY A 102 2.85 26.63 5.75
CA GLY A 102 1.60 26.83 6.48
C GLY A 102 0.34 26.55 5.67
N VAL A 103 -0.77 26.34 6.37
CA VAL A 103 -2.08 26.07 5.78
C VAL A 103 -2.54 27.20 4.88
N GLY A 104 -3.09 26.88 3.71
CA GLY A 104 -3.57 27.82 2.70
C GLY A 104 -2.51 28.26 1.69
N SER A 105 -1.22 27.95 1.92
CA SER A 105 -0.14 28.29 1.00
C SER A 105 -0.09 27.33 -0.19
N GLU A 106 0.25 27.84 -1.37
CA GLU A 106 0.69 27.02 -2.49
C GLU A 106 2.16 26.66 -2.32
N VAL A 107 2.51 25.39 -2.50
CA VAL A 107 3.87 24.90 -2.35
C VAL A 107 4.27 24.01 -3.53
N THR A 108 5.54 24.12 -3.93
CA THR A 108 6.18 23.13 -4.80
C THR A 108 7.10 22.27 -3.95
N LEU A 109 6.85 20.97 -3.96
CA LEU A 109 7.56 19.97 -3.18
C LEU A 109 8.21 18.96 -4.11
N ARG A 110 9.40 18.52 -3.76
CA ARG A 110 10.03 17.34 -4.35
C ARG A 110 9.73 16.16 -3.45
N VAL A 111 8.99 15.15 -3.95
CA VAL A 111 8.47 14.05 -3.13
C VAL A 111 8.90 12.69 -3.61
N GLY A 112 9.14 11.80 -2.66
CA GLY A 112 9.43 10.38 -2.85
C GLY A 112 10.90 10.03 -2.94
N TYR A 113 11.20 8.77 -2.65
CA TYR A 113 12.55 8.19 -2.71
C TYR A 113 13.61 8.94 -1.90
N THR A 114 13.23 9.49 -0.76
CA THR A 114 14.16 10.14 0.17
C THR A 114 14.86 9.13 1.07
N LEU A 115 14.20 8.02 1.39
CA LEU A 115 14.71 6.91 2.18
C LEU A 115 15.24 5.79 1.27
N ASN A 116 14.42 5.34 0.31
CA ASN A 116 14.83 4.36 -0.70
C ASN A 116 15.49 5.07 -1.88
N ARG A 117 16.81 5.13 -1.87
CA ARG A 117 17.61 5.79 -2.94
C ARG A 117 17.97 4.87 -4.09
N ASN A 118 17.37 3.69 -4.18
CA ASN A 118 17.62 2.76 -5.27
C ASN A 118 16.87 3.20 -6.53
N ALA A 119 17.61 3.76 -7.49
CA ALA A 119 17.08 4.25 -8.77
C ALA A 119 16.32 3.20 -9.60
N ARG A 120 16.49 1.91 -9.29
CA ARG A 120 15.72 0.81 -9.90
C ARG A 120 14.21 0.95 -9.65
N TYR A 121 13.81 1.50 -8.51
CA TYR A 121 12.40 1.60 -8.13
C TYR A 121 11.78 2.94 -8.52
N GLY A 122 12.58 3.99 -8.69
CA GLY A 122 12.10 5.30 -9.11
C GLY A 122 13.02 6.45 -8.71
N ALA A 123 12.50 7.66 -8.83
CA ALA A 123 13.19 8.89 -8.47
C ALA A 123 12.20 9.91 -7.91
N PRO A 124 12.67 10.88 -7.09
CA PRO A 124 11.83 11.98 -6.63
C PRO A 124 11.18 12.74 -7.80
N MET A 125 9.96 13.22 -7.58
CA MET A 125 9.24 14.05 -8.54
C MET A 125 8.79 15.37 -7.90
N GLU A 126 8.62 16.42 -8.70
CA GLU A 126 8.04 17.66 -8.25
C GLU A 126 6.52 17.62 -8.36
N ILE A 127 5.86 18.18 -7.33
CA ILE A 127 4.43 18.42 -7.30
C ILE A 127 4.18 19.86 -6.84
N THR A 128 3.11 20.47 -7.34
CA THR A 128 2.62 21.76 -6.83
C THR A 128 1.19 21.59 -6.36
N GLY A 129 0.89 22.11 -5.18
CA GLY A 129 -0.42 22.01 -4.56
C GLY A 129 -0.62 22.95 -3.40
N SER A 130 -1.82 22.98 -2.84
CA SER A 130 -2.20 23.80 -1.70
C SER A 130 -2.10 23.03 -0.40
N VAL A 131 -1.47 23.59 0.62
CA VAL A 131 -1.38 22.99 1.96
C VAL A 131 -2.74 23.09 2.64
N ARG A 132 -3.40 21.97 2.85
CA ARG A 132 -4.70 21.87 3.51
C ARG A 132 -4.61 21.69 5.02
N HIS A 133 -3.61 20.94 5.49
CA HIS A 133 -3.43 20.60 6.89
C HIS A 133 -1.94 20.49 7.22
N VAL A 134 -1.60 20.88 8.43
CA VAL A 134 -0.27 20.69 9.04
C VAL A 134 -0.46 20.28 10.49
N GLY A 135 0.26 19.29 10.96
CA GLY A 135 0.17 18.82 12.35
C GLY A 135 1.10 17.68 12.68
N GLU A 136 0.87 17.11 13.86
CA GLU A 136 1.46 15.82 14.29
C GLU A 136 0.46 14.71 14.02
N GLY A 137 0.86 13.75 13.19
CA GLY A 137 0.00 12.63 12.84
C GLY A 137 0.02 11.56 13.93
N VAL A 138 -1.02 11.52 14.75
CA VAL A 138 -1.20 10.51 15.80
C VAL A 138 -2.60 9.91 15.67
N PHE A 139 -2.68 8.59 15.61
CA PHE A 139 -3.94 7.88 15.54
C PHE A 139 -3.88 6.54 16.29
N ARG A 140 -5.04 6.03 16.68
CA ARG A 140 -5.19 4.71 17.26
C ARG A 140 -5.66 3.73 16.20
N ILE A 141 -4.98 2.60 16.07
CA ILE A 141 -5.35 1.52 15.15
C ILE A 141 -6.64 0.87 15.63
N GLY A 142 -7.66 0.82 14.76
CA GLY A 142 -9.01 0.37 15.11
C GLY A 142 -9.21 -1.13 15.10
N GLY A 143 -8.34 -1.89 14.43
CA GLY A 143 -8.51 -3.34 14.35
C GLY A 143 -7.30 -4.11 13.84
N GLY A 144 -7.46 -5.43 13.76
CA GLY A 144 -6.41 -6.34 13.34
C GLY A 144 -5.37 -6.62 14.44
N TYR A 145 -4.18 -7.07 14.02
CA TYR A 145 -3.12 -7.52 14.94
C TYR A 145 -2.56 -6.42 15.87
N ALA A 146 -2.74 -5.15 15.50
CA ALA A 146 -2.21 -3.99 16.24
C ALA A 146 -3.35 -3.14 16.85
N GLU A 147 -4.53 -3.71 17.03
CA GLU A 147 -5.68 -3.03 17.60
C GLU A 147 -5.33 -2.29 18.91
N ASN A 148 -5.87 -1.08 19.06
CA ASN A 148 -5.62 -0.17 20.17
C ASN A 148 -4.18 0.37 20.31
N THR A 149 -3.24 -0.01 19.43
CA THR A 149 -1.90 0.57 19.40
C THR A 149 -1.96 2.02 18.87
N VAL A 150 -1.16 2.90 19.48
CA VAL A 150 -1.02 4.28 19.02
C VAL A 150 0.08 4.35 17.98
N ALA A 151 -0.30 4.73 16.76
CA ALA A 151 0.63 4.98 15.66
C ALA A 151 0.99 6.47 15.59
N LYS A 152 2.25 6.77 15.24
CA LYS A 152 2.79 8.13 15.17
C LYS A 152 3.51 8.33 13.84
N MET A 153 3.00 9.20 13.00
CA MET A 153 3.59 9.56 11.71
C MET A 153 4.65 10.68 11.82
N GLY A 154 4.79 11.28 13.01
CA GLY A 154 5.56 12.49 13.20
C GLY A 154 4.87 13.70 12.57
N ARG A 155 5.65 14.72 12.21
CA ARG A 155 5.14 15.86 11.46
C ARG A 155 4.48 15.37 10.18
N CYS A 156 3.31 15.91 9.89
CA CYS A 156 2.61 15.59 8.65
C CYS A 156 1.92 16.81 8.05
N ALA A 157 1.69 16.75 6.75
CA ALA A 157 0.93 17.75 6.02
C ALA A 157 0.04 17.06 4.99
N VAL A 158 -1.12 17.65 4.71
CA VAL A 158 -1.94 17.29 3.56
C VAL A 158 -1.77 18.36 2.49
N VAL A 159 -1.40 17.94 1.29
CA VAL A 159 -1.25 18.82 0.12
C VAL A 159 -2.26 18.40 -0.93
N ASP A 160 -3.16 19.33 -1.30
CA ASP A 160 -4.18 19.10 -2.31
C ASP A 160 -3.65 19.44 -3.71
N ILE A 161 -3.78 18.52 -4.63
CA ILE A 161 -3.44 18.63 -6.06
C ILE A 161 -4.73 18.39 -6.84
N GLY A 162 -5.50 19.44 -7.08
CA GLY A 162 -6.86 19.30 -7.59
C GLY A 162 -7.75 18.53 -6.61
N LYS A 163 -8.31 17.39 -7.04
CA LYS A 163 -9.13 16.52 -6.17
C LYS A 163 -8.33 15.43 -5.45
N LEU A 164 -7.00 15.38 -5.63
CA LEU A 164 -6.13 14.44 -4.95
C LEU A 164 -5.56 15.09 -3.69
N SER A 165 -5.75 14.46 -2.54
CA SER A 165 -5.13 14.84 -1.26
C SER A 165 -3.97 13.90 -0.96
N LEU A 166 -2.75 14.45 -0.90
CA LEU A 166 -1.53 13.73 -0.57
C LEU A 166 -1.16 13.98 0.90
N LEU A 167 -1.28 12.94 1.73
CA LEU A 167 -0.77 12.94 3.10
C LEU A 167 0.73 12.66 3.07
N VAL A 168 1.53 13.68 3.35
CA VAL A 168 2.99 13.59 3.45
C VAL A 168 3.37 13.44 4.92
N THR A 169 4.16 12.42 5.28
CA THR A 169 4.49 12.08 6.66
C THR A 169 6.00 12.07 6.91
N GLU A 170 6.42 12.43 8.10
CA GLU A 170 7.83 12.41 8.50
C GLU A 170 8.35 10.98 8.66
N ARG A 171 7.52 10.07 9.18
CA ARG A 171 7.93 8.70 9.55
C ARG A 171 7.03 7.66 8.91
N PRO A 172 7.61 6.52 8.52
CA PRO A 172 6.82 5.37 8.11
C PRO A 172 5.96 4.87 9.28
N THR A 173 4.72 4.52 8.96
CA THR A 173 3.79 3.93 9.92
C THR A 173 2.86 2.95 9.21
N PHE A 174 2.03 2.26 9.98
CA PHE A 174 1.00 1.39 9.43
C PHE A 174 -0.07 2.22 8.71
N SER A 175 -0.13 2.10 7.40
CA SER A 175 -1.08 2.83 6.55
C SER A 175 -2.36 2.05 6.22
N GLY A 176 -2.56 0.92 6.89
CA GLY A 176 -3.68 0.03 6.64
C GLY A 176 -4.93 0.30 7.48
N ASP A 177 -5.05 1.47 8.10
CA ASP A 177 -6.19 1.84 8.91
C ASP A 177 -6.78 3.19 8.45
N PRO A 178 -8.11 3.32 8.24
CA PRO A 178 -8.76 4.58 7.91
C PRO A 178 -8.48 5.71 8.91
N ALA A 179 -8.20 5.38 10.18
CA ALA A 179 -7.86 6.34 11.22
C ALA A 179 -6.62 7.18 10.88
N MET A 180 -5.70 6.64 10.06
CA MET A 180 -4.55 7.40 9.55
C MET A 180 -4.97 8.63 8.74
N TYR A 181 -5.94 8.49 7.85
CA TYR A 181 -6.47 9.61 7.08
C TYR A 181 -7.39 10.49 7.93
N ARG A 182 -8.21 9.88 8.78
CA ARG A 182 -9.16 10.60 9.65
C ARG A 182 -8.47 11.56 10.62
N CYS A 183 -7.30 11.20 11.15
CA CYS A 183 -6.57 12.07 12.10
C CYS A 183 -6.09 13.39 11.49
N VAL A 184 -6.08 13.53 10.17
CA VAL A 184 -5.76 14.75 9.43
C VAL A 184 -6.97 15.35 8.69
N GLY A 185 -8.19 14.92 9.06
CA GLY A 185 -9.43 15.45 8.51
C GLY A 185 -9.80 14.94 7.10
N LEU A 186 -9.27 13.78 6.70
CA LEU A 186 -9.62 13.10 5.46
C LEU A 186 -10.48 11.87 5.76
N GLU A 187 -11.64 11.73 5.11
CA GLU A 187 -12.53 10.58 5.30
C GLU A 187 -12.46 9.62 4.11
N PRO A 188 -11.88 8.42 4.28
CA PRO A 188 -11.78 7.43 3.22
C PRO A 188 -13.11 7.03 2.59
N ALA A 189 -14.20 6.96 3.37
CA ALA A 189 -15.52 6.61 2.86
C ALA A 189 -16.09 7.62 1.86
N GLU A 190 -15.60 8.87 1.87
CA GLU A 190 -16.02 9.94 0.95
C GLU A 190 -15.15 10.03 -0.31
N ALA A 191 -14.07 9.26 -0.39
CA ALA A 191 -13.17 9.29 -1.54
C ALA A 191 -13.67 8.36 -2.67
N ASP A 192 -13.14 8.56 -3.86
CA ASP A 192 -13.32 7.65 -4.99
C ASP A 192 -12.24 6.56 -5.00
N VAL A 193 -10.99 6.95 -4.66
CA VAL A 193 -9.83 6.06 -4.62
C VAL A 193 -9.02 6.35 -3.36
N VAL A 194 -8.70 5.30 -2.62
CA VAL A 194 -7.89 5.37 -1.38
C VAL A 194 -6.69 4.46 -1.52
N LEU A 195 -5.49 5.03 -1.41
CA LEU A 195 -4.25 4.26 -1.39
C LEU A 195 -3.95 3.77 0.03
N VAL A 196 -3.59 2.49 0.14
CA VAL A 196 -2.95 1.92 1.31
C VAL A 196 -1.59 1.32 0.93
N LYS A 197 -0.56 1.56 1.74
CA LYS A 197 0.76 0.93 1.61
C LYS A 197 0.85 -0.23 2.59
N SER A 198 0.09 -1.27 2.31
CA SER A 198 -0.08 -2.44 3.17
C SER A 198 -0.42 -3.66 2.33
N ALA A 199 0.22 -4.81 2.58
CA ALA A 199 0.02 -6.00 1.77
C ALA A 199 -1.36 -6.66 2.00
N ASN A 200 -1.77 -6.84 3.25
CA ASN A 200 -3.03 -7.53 3.57
C ASN A 200 -3.74 -7.02 4.84
N GLN A 201 -3.00 -6.55 5.84
CA GLN A 201 -3.55 -6.20 7.17
C GLN A 201 -4.60 -5.10 7.13
N PHE A 202 -4.61 -4.26 6.08
CA PHE A 202 -5.59 -3.19 5.87
C PHE A 202 -7.02 -3.71 5.72
N ARG A 203 -7.20 -4.96 5.32
CA ARG A 203 -8.52 -5.57 5.10
C ARG A 203 -9.38 -5.54 6.35
N ALA A 204 -8.79 -5.73 7.53
CA ALA A 204 -9.50 -5.73 8.81
C ALA A 204 -10.39 -4.49 9.03
N GLU A 205 -9.95 -3.33 8.53
CA GLU A 205 -10.69 -2.07 8.68
C GLU A 205 -11.32 -1.58 7.37
N TYR A 206 -10.65 -1.75 6.24
CA TYR A 206 -11.16 -1.25 4.96
C TYR A 206 -12.27 -2.12 4.36
N GLU A 207 -12.34 -3.42 4.65
CA GLU A 207 -13.47 -4.28 4.24
C GLU A 207 -14.80 -3.89 4.91
N LYS A 208 -14.74 -3.11 6.01
CA LYS A 208 -15.92 -2.49 6.61
C LYS A 208 -16.48 -1.33 5.77
N LEU A 209 -15.65 -0.75 4.88
CA LEU A 209 -16.02 0.38 4.03
C LEU A 209 -16.39 -0.07 2.61
N THR A 210 -15.73 -1.11 2.09
CA THR A 210 -15.88 -1.53 0.70
C THR A 210 -15.36 -2.95 0.48
N ASP A 211 -15.96 -3.65 -0.47
CA ASP A 211 -15.45 -4.90 -1.07
C ASP A 211 -14.61 -4.65 -2.33
N ARG A 212 -14.53 -3.40 -2.80
CA ARG A 212 -13.79 -2.98 -4.00
C ARG A 212 -12.31 -2.76 -3.68
N ILE A 213 -11.59 -3.87 -3.47
CA ILE A 213 -10.17 -3.88 -3.10
C ILE A 213 -9.32 -4.40 -4.27
N PHE A 214 -8.28 -3.66 -4.63
CA PHE A 214 -7.40 -3.95 -5.75
C PHE A 214 -5.94 -3.94 -5.32
N ILE A 215 -5.20 -5.00 -5.64
CA ILE A 215 -3.76 -5.08 -5.38
C ILE A 215 -3.03 -4.58 -6.63
N LEU A 216 -2.15 -3.61 -6.45
CA LEU A 216 -1.40 -3.01 -7.56
C LEU A 216 -0.17 -3.82 -7.95
N ASP A 217 0.14 -3.84 -9.24
CA ASP A 217 1.43 -4.30 -9.78
C ASP A 217 2.39 -3.11 -9.85
N THR A 218 3.01 -2.80 -8.73
CA THR A 218 3.97 -1.71 -8.59
C THR A 218 5.36 -2.23 -8.31
N PRO A 219 6.42 -1.53 -8.78
CA PRO A 219 7.80 -1.86 -8.40
C PRO A 219 8.07 -1.44 -6.96
N GLY A 220 8.85 -2.23 -6.22
CA GLY A 220 9.22 -1.90 -4.85
C GLY A 220 10.00 -3.00 -4.15
N ILE A 221 10.15 -2.85 -2.83
CA ILE A 221 10.95 -3.77 -1.99
C ILE A 221 10.16 -5.05 -1.68
N SER A 222 8.82 -4.94 -1.55
CA SER A 222 7.92 -6.06 -1.21
C SER A 222 6.81 -6.27 -2.25
N PRO A 223 7.15 -6.47 -3.54
CA PRO A 223 6.15 -6.57 -4.60
C PRO A 223 5.29 -7.82 -4.46
N ALA A 224 4.01 -7.72 -4.80
CA ALA A 224 3.12 -8.87 -4.88
C ALA A 224 3.45 -9.76 -6.10
N ASN A 225 4.00 -9.19 -7.16
CA ASN A 225 4.46 -9.90 -8.35
C ASN A 225 5.81 -10.57 -8.10
N LEU A 226 5.81 -11.76 -7.52
CA LEU A 226 7.03 -12.52 -7.24
C LEU A 226 7.74 -12.96 -8.52
N ALA A 227 7.01 -13.24 -9.61
CA ALA A 227 7.60 -13.69 -10.88
C ALA A 227 8.54 -12.63 -11.50
N GLY A 228 8.33 -11.34 -11.18
CA GLY A 228 9.22 -10.24 -11.59
C GLY A 228 10.52 -10.12 -10.78
N LEU A 229 10.69 -10.90 -9.71
CA LEU A 229 11.89 -10.88 -8.88
C LEU A 229 12.95 -11.83 -9.43
N ARG A 230 14.21 -11.40 -9.37
CA ARG A 230 15.35 -12.22 -9.72
C ARG A 230 15.98 -12.81 -8.47
N PHE A 231 16.07 -14.16 -8.44
CA PHE A 231 16.73 -14.92 -7.39
C PHE A 231 17.93 -15.67 -7.95
N ASP A 232 19.14 -15.23 -7.61
CA ASP A 232 20.38 -15.83 -8.13
C ASP A 232 20.89 -16.99 -7.27
N LYS A 233 20.41 -17.15 -6.04
CA LYS A 233 20.92 -18.12 -5.06
C LYS A 233 19.88 -19.15 -4.60
N ILE A 234 18.66 -19.06 -5.12
CA ILE A 234 17.60 -20.02 -4.77
C ILE A 234 17.82 -21.35 -5.51
N ARG A 235 17.65 -22.46 -4.80
CA ARG A 235 17.73 -23.78 -5.40
C ARG A 235 16.54 -23.96 -6.37
N ARG A 236 16.80 -24.44 -7.55
CA ARG A 236 15.77 -24.73 -8.56
C ARG A 236 15.62 -26.26 -8.70
N PRO A 237 14.42 -26.78 -9.03
CA PRO A 237 13.20 -26.04 -9.36
C PRO A 237 12.47 -25.49 -8.12
N PHE A 238 11.76 -24.36 -8.25
CA PHE A 238 11.07 -23.69 -7.15
C PHE A 238 9.78 -22.98 -7.64
N TYR A 239 8.65 -23.29 -7.00
CA TYR A 239 7.38 -22.60 -7.31
C TYR A 239 7.36 -21.19 -6.70
N PRO A 240 6.84 -20.16 -7.40
CA PRO A 240 6.10 -20.16 -8.68
C PRO A 240 6.98 -19.99 -9.94
N PHE A 241 8.29 -20.07 -9.85
CA PHE A 241 9.21 -19.81 -10.98
C PHE A 241 9.34 -21.01 -11.93
N ASP A 242 8.99 -22.20 -11.46
CA ASP A 242 8.97 -23.45 -12.22
C ASP A 242 7.60 -24.09 -12.06
N ASP A 243 6.84 -24.19 -13.16
CA ASP A 243 5.46 -24.71 -13.13
C ASP A 243 5.37 -26.23 -13.07
N ASN A 244 6.36 -26.94 -13.66
CA ASN A 244 6.37 -28.40 -13.79
C ASN A 244 7.06 -29.08 -12.61
N LEU A 245 6.59 -28.76 -11.39
CA LEU A 245 7.09 -29.36 -10.16
C LEU A 245 6.19 -30.51 -9.71
N GLU A 246 6.79 -31.69 -9.53
CA GLU A 246 6.21 -32.74 -8.71
C GLU A 246 6.67 -32.56 -7.27
N TRP A 247 5.74 -32.25 -6.39
CA TRP A 247 6.02 -32.23 -4.96
C TRP A 247 5.70 -33.62 -4.37
N ARG A 248 6.64 -34.13 -3.60
CA ARG A 248 6.49 -35.38 -2.85
C ARG A 248 6.93 -35.14 -1.41
N ILE A 249 6.28 -35.82 -0.49
CA ILE A 249 6.71 -35.92 0.88
C ILE A 249 7.88 -36.89 0.91
N ASP A 250 9.06 -36.46 1.26
CA ASP A 250 10.19 -37.32 1.53
C ASP A 250 9.92 -38.09 2.85
N SER A 251 9.73 -39.38 2.74
CA SER A 251 9.47 -40.29 3.88
C SER A 251 10.68 -40.49 4.75
#